data_ce3a2d6f7d5911d55a0a6a492641418c
#
_entry.id   ce3a2d6f7d5911d55a0a6a492641418c
#
_cell.length_a   1.000
_cell.length_b   1.000
_cell.length_c   1.000
_cell.angle_alpha   90.00
_cell.angle_beta   90.00
_cell.angle_gamma   90.00
#
_symmetry.space_group_name_H-M   'P 1'
#
loop_
_entity.id
_entity.type
_entity.pdbx_description
1 polymer ?
#
loop_
_entity_poly.entity_id
_entity_poly.type
_entity_poly.pdbx_seq_one_letter_code
_entity_poly.pdbx_strand_id
1 'polypeptide(L)'
;SEFGEERYFKIARRIYGELDARLKESKFLAGPDYTIADIATWPWMARHEWHDIGLKNYKNLSRWYLEIAEREAVIKGFNFMDKDLIIPKP
;
A
#
# COMPACT_ATOMS: atom_id res chain seq x y z
N SER A 1 15.89 -15.66 10.03
CA SER A 1 16.45 -15.47 11.37
C SER A 1 15.72 -14.36 12.11
N GLU A 2 15.76 -14.39 13.41
CA GLU A 2 15.16 -13.39 14.28
C GLU A 2 15.70 -11.98 13.97
N PHE A 3 17.00 -11.89 13.78
CA PHE A 3 17.68 -10.65 13.41
C PHE A 3 17.19 -10.13 12.05
N GLY A 4 17.04 -11.00 11.07
CA GLY A 4 16.56 -10.64 9.75
C GLY A 4 15.12 -10.16 9.77
N GLU A 5 14.26 -10.78 10.57
CA GLU A 5 12.87 -10.41 10.73
C GLU A 5 12.74 -9.03 11.38
N GLU A 6 13.50 -8.75 12.43
CA GLU A 6 13.49 -7.45 13.09
C GLU A 6 13.91 -6.34 12.14
N ARG A 7 14.94 -6.58 11.34
CA ARG A 7 15.43 -5.64 10.35
C ARG A 7 14.38 -5.36 9.28
N TYR A 8 13.71 -6.42 8.81
CA TYR A 8 12.64 -6.30 7.83
C TYR A 8 11.49 -5.43 8.37
N PHE A 9 11.01 -5.71 9.57
CA PHE A 9 9.93 -4.95 10.19
C PHE A 9 10.31 -3.49 10.41
N LYS A 10 11.53 -3.23 10.81
CA LYS A 10 12.03 -1.88 11.01
C LYS A 10 12.00 -1.08 9.70
N ILE A 11 12.48 -1.68 8.62
CA ILE A 11 12.50 -1.07 7.29
C ILE A 11 11.06 -0.85 6.80
N ALA A 12 10.20 -1.86 6.93
CA ALA A 12 8.81 -1.78 6.50
C ALA A 12 8.05 -0.67 7.23
N ARG A 13 8.20 -0.58 8.56
CA ARG A 13 7.58 0.49 9.36
C ARG A 13 8.03 1.86 8.92
N ARG A 14 9.32 2.00 8.61
CA ARG A 14 9.88 3.26 8.13
C ARG A 14 9.26 3.65 6.79
N ILE A 15 9.14 2.71 5.86
CA ILE A 15 8.53 2.95 4.54
C ILE A 15 7.07 3.37 4.71
N TYR A 16 6.30 2.67 5.54
CA TYR A 16 4.91 3.02 5.83
C TYR A 16 4.80 4.45 6.36
N GLY A 17 5.67 4.81 7.30
CA GLY A 17 5.69 6.15 7.87
C GLY A 17 6.03 7.23 6.86
N GLU A 18 7.00 6.98 6.00
CA GLU A 18 7.41 7.92 4.95
C GLU A 18 6.31 8.11 3.91
N LEU A 19 5.66 7.02 3.48
CA LEU A 19 4.53 7.09 2.55
C LEU A 19 3.36 7.83 3.17
N ASP A 20 3.04 7.55 4.42
CA ASP A 20 1.95 8.21 5.13
C ASP A 20 2.20 9.71 5.25
N ALA A 21 3.41 10.10 5.60
CA ALA A 21 3.80 11.51 5.71
C ALA A 21 3.68 12.23 4.37
N ARG A 22 4.11 11.58 3.29
CA ARG A 22 3.97 12.13 1.93
C ARG A 22 2.50 12.32 1.57
N LEU A 23 1.67 11.32 1.85
CA LEU A 23 0.25 11.32 1.50
C LEU A 23 -0.60 12.21 2.42
N LYS A 24 -0.05 12.66 3.52
CA LYS A 24 -0.67 13.69 4.35
C LYS A 24 -0.69 15.03 3.61
N GLU A 25 0.32 15.29 2.79
CA GLU A 25 0.51 16.56 2.08
C GLU A 25 0.10 16.50 0.61
N SER A 26 -0.15 15.29 0.08
CA SER A 26 -0.42 15.09 -1.34
C SER A 26 -1.50 14.03 -1.52
N LYS A 27 -2.33 14.20 -2.56
CA LYS A 27 -3.37 13.22 -2.88
C LYS A 27 -2.76 11.90 -3.33
N PHE A 28 -1.70 11.96 -4.13
CA PHE A 28 -0.97 10.80 -4.65
C PHE A 28 0.52 10.97 -4.37
N LEU A 29 1.31 9.93 -4.65
CA LEU A 29 2.73 9.90 -4.28
C LEU A 29 3.55 10.98 -5.00
N ALA A 30 3.27 11.23 -6.28
CA ALA A 30 4.02 12.21 -7.06
C ALA A 30 3.35 13.59 -7.10
N GLY A 31 2.18 13.76 -6.51
CA GLY A 31 1.47 15.03 -6.51
C GLY A 31 -0.06 14.86 -6.58
N PRO A 32 -0.76 15.80 -7.23
CA PRO A 32 -2.23 15.76 -7.27
C PRO A 32 -2.81 14.71 -8.22
N ASP A 33 -1.98 14.13 -9.09
CA ASP A 33 -2.44 13.19 -10.10
C ASP A 33 -1.95 11.77 -9.85
N TYR A 34 -2.78 10.80 -10.24
CA TYR A 34 -2.44 9.38 -10.22
C TYR A 34 -1.37 9.11 -11.29
N THR A 35 -0.23 8.58 -10.87
CA THR A 35 0.91 8.37 -11.76
C THR A 35 1.51 6.97 -11.59
N ILE A 36 2.57 6.70 -12.37
CA ILE A 36 3.31 5.45 -12.28
C ILE A 36 3.89 5.21 -10.88
N ALA A 37 4.14 6.26 -10.10
CA ALA A 37 4.60 6.12 -8.72
C ALA A 37 3.58 5.35 -7.88
N ASP A 38 2.29 5.65 -8.06
CA ASP A 38 1.20 4.96 -7.38
C ASP A 38 1.03 3.54 -7.92
N ILE A 39 1.09 3.39 -9.24
CA ILE A 39 0.94 2.10 -9.93
C ILE A 39 2.02 1.12 -9.48
N ALA A 40 3.27 1.59 -9.32
CA ALA A 40 4.39 0.76 -8.91
C ALA A 40 4.36 0.40 -7.41
N THR A 41 3.86 1.30 -6.57
CA THR A 41 3.87 1.14 -5.11
C THR A 41 2.67 0.35 -4.60
N TRP A 42 1.50 0.54 -5.19
CA TRP A 42 0.27 -0.06 -4.70
C TRP A 42 0.31 -1.60 -4.60
N PRO A 43 0.84 -2.35 -5.60
CA PRO A 43 0.90 -3.82 -5.50
C PRO A 43 1.70 -4.30 -4.29
N TRP A 44 2.76 -3.57 -3.91
CA TRP A 44 3.52 -3.88 -2.70
C TRP A 44 2.66 -3.65 -1.45
N MET A 45 1.89 -2.58 -1.42
CA MET A 45 0.98 -2.28 -0.31
C MET A 45 -0.18 -3.27 -0.23
N ALA A 46 -0.57 -3.88 -1.35
CA ALA A 46 -1.61 -4.93 -1.34
C ALA A 46 -1.19 -6.17 -0.56
N ARG A 47 0.08 -6.27 -0.21
CA ARG A 47 0.62 -7.34 0.65
C ARG A 47 0.72 -6.92 2.11
N HIS A 48 0.00 -5.87 2.52
CA HIS A 48 0.11 -5.31 3.87
C HIS A 48 -0.18 -6.33 4.98
N GLU A 49 -1.02 -7.33 4.73
CA GLU A 49 -1.26 -8.39 5.70
C GLU A 49 0.00 -9.21 5.96
N TRP A 50 0.79 -9.46 4.92
CA TRP A 50 2.06 -10.18 5.03
C TRP A 50 3.14 -9.35 5.73
N HIS A 51 3.10 -8.02 5.54
CA HIS A 51 4.04 -7.12 6.21
C HIS A 51 3.80 -7.08 7.72
N ASP A 52 2.56 -7.29 8.14
CA ASP A 52 2.15 -7.32 9.56
C ASP A 52 2.56 -6.04 10.33
N ILE A 53 2.43 -4.90 9.66
CA ILE A 53 2.76 -3.59 10.23
C ILE A 53 1.52 -2.90 10.81
N GLY A 54 0.35 -3.21 10.24
CA GLY A 54 -0.90 -2.57 10.63
C GLY A 54 -1.19 -1.32 9.82
N LEU A 55 -1.53 -1.51 8.55
CA LEU A 55 -1.84 -0.42 7.61
C LEU A 55 -2.89 0.54 8.17
N LYS A 56 -3.86 0.03 8.90
CA LYS A 56 -4.94 0.84 9.52
C LYS A 56 -4.42 1.95 10.45
N ASN A 57 -3.20 1.82 10.97
CA ASN A 57 -2.61 2.81 11.85
C ASN A 57 -2.00 3.99 11.10
N TYR A 58 -1.97 3.91 9.77
CA TYR A 58 -1.42 4.93 8.88
C TYR A 58 -2.57 5.53 8.07
N LYS A 59 -3.21 6.54 8.63
CA LYS A 59 -4.46 7.13 8.12
C LYS A 59 -4.38 7.61 6.68
N ASN A 60 -3.33 8.32 6.33
CA ASN A 60 -3.19 8.88 4.99
C ASN A 60 -2.84 7.82 3.96
N LEU A 61 -1.99 6.88 4.35
CA LEU A 61 -1.62 5.74 3.52
C LEU A 61 -2.85 4.84 3.28
N SER A 62 -3.66 4.61 4.32
CA SER A 62 -4.89 3.82 4.20
C SER A 62 -5.89 4.47 3.24
N ARG A 63 -6.06 5.79 3.33
CA ARG A 63 -6.92 6.54 2.41
C ARG A 63 -6.47 6.35 0.97
N TRP A 64 -5.19 6.54 0.70
CA TRP A 64 -4.59 6.38 -0.62
C TRP A 64 -4.78 4.95 -1.15
N TYR A 65 -4.51 3.97 -0.31
CA TYR A 65 -4.64 2.56 -0.64
C TYR A 65 -6.09 2.21 -1.05
N LEU A 66 -7.06 2.63 -0.25
CA LEU A 66 -8.48 2.36 -0.51
C LEU A 66 -8.98 3.08 -1.76
N GLU A 67 -8.55 4.31 -1.98
CA GLU A 67 -8.92 5.09 -3.15
C GLU A 67 -8.49 4.39 -4.45
N ILE A 68 -7.27 3.86 -4.47
CA ILE A 68 -6.75 3.13 -5.63
C ILE A 68 -7.42 1.76 -5.77
N ALA A 69 -7.72 1.10 -4.65
CA ALA A 69 -8.41 -0.20 -4.66
C ALA A 69 -9.79 -0.15 -5.32
N GLU A 70 -10.42 1.02 -5.37
CA GLU A 70 -11.72 1.21 -6.00
C GLU A 70 -11.63 1.41 -7.53
N ARG A 71 -10.44 1.61 -8.06
CA ARG A 71 -10.27 1.79 -9.51
C ARG A 71 -10.58 0.50 -10.24
N GLU A 72 -11.39 0.60 -11.29
CA GLU A 72 -11.82 -0.57 -12.07
C GLU A 72 -10.65 -1.36 -12.63
N ALA A 73 -9.64 -0.67 -13.15
CA ALA A 73 -8.45 -1.31 -13.70
C ALA A 73 -7.67 -2.09 -12.62
N VAL A 74 -7.64 -1.60 -11.40
CA VAL A 74 -6.97 -2.28 -10.28
C VAL A 74 -7.73 -3.54 -9.88
N ILE A 75 -9.05 -3.45 -9.77
CA ILE A 75 -9.91 -4.58 -9.46
C ILE A 75 -9.78 -5.67 -10.53
N LYS A 76 -9.84 -5.29 -11.79
CA LYS A 76 -9.69 -6.21 -12.92
C LYS A 76 -8.32 -6.87 -12.95
N GLY A 77 -7.26 -6.10 -12.71
CA GLY A 77 -5.90 -6.62 -12.66
C GLY A 77 -5.72 -7.64 -11.54
N PHE A 78 -6.28 -7.36 -10.37
CA PHE A 78 -6.22 -8.25 -9.23
C PHE A 78 -6.99 -9.56 -9.49
N ASN A 79 -8.19 -9.44 -10.05
CA ASN A 79 -9.02 -10.60 -10.40
C ASN A 79 -8.44 -11.44 -11.54
N PHE A 80 -7.69 -10.80 -12.44
CA PHE A 80 -7.01 -11.50 -13.53
C PHE A 80 -5.94 -12.47 -13.01
N MET A 81 -5.24 -12.09 -11.95
CA MET A 81 -4.21 -12.93 -11.34
C MET A 81 -4.83 -14.17 -10.68
N ASP A 82 -5.97 -14.00 -10.00
CA ASP A 82 -6.70 -15.08 -9.36
C ASP A 82 -8.13 -14.59 -9.09
N LYS A 83 -9.13 -15.32 -9.62
CA LYS A 83 -10.55 -14.97 -9.44
C LYS A 83 -11.00 -14.96 -7.98
N ASP A 84 -10.32 -15.73 -7.14
CA ASP A 84 -10.66 -15.85 -5.73
C ASP A 84 -9.91 -14.83 -4.87
N LEU A 85 -8.99 -14.05 -5.46
CA LEU A 85 -8.28 -13.02 -4.73
C LEU A 85 -9.18 -11.83 -4.46
N ILE A 86 -9.22 -11.43 -3.20
CA ILE A 86 -9.91 -10.24 -2.75
C ILE A 86 -8.83 -9.24 -2.33
N ILE A 87 -8.98 -7.98 -2.74
CA ILE A 87 -8.04 -6.92 -2.32
C ILE A 87 -8.11 -6.77 -0.81
N PRO A 88 -7.00 -7.01 -0.09
CA PRO A 88 -7.00 -6.90 1.38
C PRO A 88 -7.29 -5.48 1.84
N LYS A 89 -8.21 -5.33 2.78
CA LYS A 89 -8.52 -4.02 3.39
C LYS A 89 -7.60 -3.77 4.60
N PRO A 90 -7.34 -2.51 4.90
CA PRO A 90 -6.53 -2.15 6.07
C PRO A 90 -7.04 -2.70 7.38
#